data_d9eab0f4c4a5300b2300062297279773
#
_entry.id   d9eab0f4c4a5300b2300062297279773
#
_cell.length_a   1.000
_cell.length_b   1.000
_cell.length_c   1.000
_cell.angle_alpha   90.00
_cell.angle_beta   90.00
_cell.angle_gamma   90.00
#
_symmetry.space_group_name_H-M   'P 1'
#
loop_
_entity.id
_entity.type
_entity.pdbx_description
1 polymer ?
#
loop_
_entity_poly.entity_id
_entity_poly.type
_entity_poly.pdbx_seq_one_letter_code
_entity_poly.pdbx_strand_id
1 'polypeptide(L)'
;MPEEPQVETQSISSESPELREILDNLRRRIRSYVVREGLAITLIWLISIFLIGLLVDYIPVLVGLTELPKLLRVVFLLVLIAGATFLFFKLIIVRLQVGLSDRSLALLIEKYHADFEESLVTAVELEGRLDEGTNSALYDQARAAAESSAKQIDIGRVFNQTRLRMQIAIAIALTLACVGIGVVQPSAMSLGIERLLLLQDKPWPRNSEIEVIGLRVVQELPNPVLQDQSTLLPFTDGSVKAAKGSNLVLVVRAKGPDADRPSLKIPSRCLVYYRTNSGERGYQYLARVGGLTEGTQLFEFDGQPFRGLTDDMTFDVRGDDHRLNGFQIDMVDSPTVVVAQAKCEFPAYMVDEESGSWTPRTLDLESGLRLPTGASATLNFQSNKPLSRAWIYDPVSKDTKVVEGLDGADNF
;
A
#
# COMPACT_ATOMS: atom_id res chain seq x y z
N MET A 1 -11.99 -102.56 -5.98
CA MET A 1 -11.55 -101.19 -5.80
C MET A 1 -12.68 -100.31 -6.23
N PRO A 2 -13.40 -99.66 -5.33
CA PRO A 2 -14.42 -98.70 -5.68
C PRO A 2 -13.84 -97.32 -5.72
N GLU A 3 -14.21 -96.58 -6.77
CA GLU A 3 -13.88 -95.17 -6.99
C GLU A 3 -14.47 -94.28 -5.89
N GLU A 4 -13.62 -93.42 -5.29
CA GLU A 4 -14.05 -92.38 -4.43
C GLU A 4 -14.73 -91.28 -5.28
N PRO A 5 -15.88 -90.76 -4.87
CA PRO A 5 -16.44 -89.57 -5.56
C PRO A 5 -15.64 -88.31 -5.21
N GLN A 6 -15.10 -87.66 -6.22
CA GLN A 6 -14.57 -86.38 -6.13
C GLN A 6 -15.67 -85.40 -5.71
N VAL A 7 -15.61 -84.96 -4.48
CA VAL A 7 -16.41 -83.83 -4.02
C VAL A 7 -15.79 -82.55 -4.68
N GLU A 8 -16.43 -82.08 -5.74
CA GLU A 8 -16.24 -80.77 -6.30
C GLU A 8 -16.51 -79.73 -5.20
N THR A 9 -15.43 -79.17 -4.66
CA THR A 9 -15.54 -78.05 -3.77
C THR A 9 -15.90 -76.82 -4.64
N GLN A 10 -17.25 -76.71 -4.89
CA GLN A 10 -17.78 -75.43 -5.34
C GLN A 10 -17.53 -74.42 -4.21
N SER A 11 -16.53 -73.57 -4.41
CA SER A 11 -16.33 -72.32 -3.68
C SER A 11 -17.60 -71.46 -3.89
N ILE A 12 -18.51 -71.55 -2.97
CA ILE A 12 -19.67 -70.66 -2.93
C ILE A 12 -19.19 -69.32 -2.49
N SER A 13 -18.76 -68.51 -3.48
CA SER A 13 -18.66 -67.07 -3.30
C SER A 13 -20.06 -66.49 -3.22
N SER A 14 -20.64 -66.56 -2.04
CA SER A 14 -21.97 -66.05 -1.71
C SER A 14 -21.93 -64.54 -1.46
N GLU A 15 -21.27 -63.82 -2.35
CA GLU A 15 -21.29 -62.37 -2.33
C GLU A 15 -22.54 -61.89 -3.08
N SER A 16 -23.48 -61.21 -2.39
CA SER A 16 -24.63 -60.59 -3.04
C SER A 16 -24.17 -59.38 -3.87
N PRO A 17 -24.13 -59.47 -5.22
CA PRO A 17 -23.65 -58.38 -6.04
C PRO A 17 -24.49 -57.10 -5.90
N GLU A 18 -25.78 -57.20 -5.62
CA GLU A 18 -26.72 -56.09 -5.47
C GLU A 18 -26.42 -55.23 -4.21
N LEU A 19 -26.16 -55.84 -3.06
CA LEU A 19 -25.85 -55.15 -1.80
C LEU A 19 -24.49 -54.42 -1.90
N ARG A 20 -23.51 -55.08 -2.48
CA ARG A 20 -22.20 -54.43 -2.72
C ARG A 20 -22.28 -53.23 -3.67
N GLU A 21 -23.05 -53.35 -4.74
CA GLU A 21 -23.27 -52.28 -5.68
C GLU A 21 -23.93 -51.06 -4.98
N ILE A 22 -24.89 -51.29 -4.10
CA ILE A 22 -25.55 -50.22 -3.32
C ILE A 22 -24.54 -49.54 -2.38
N LEU A 23 -23.77 -50.32 -1.62
CA LEU A 23 -22.74 -49.78 -0.71
C LEU A 23 -21.63 -49.01 -1.46
N ASP A 24 -21.16 -49.51 -2.60
CA ASP A 24 -20.18 -48.86 -3.44
C ASP A 24 -20.74 -47.58 -4.08
N ASN A 25 -21.98 -47.59 -4.52
CA ASN A 25 -22.66 -46.40 -5.02
C ASN A 25 -22.78 -45.32 -3.92
N LEU A 26 -23.16 -45.74 -2.69
CA LEU A 26 -23.20 -44.85 -1.54
C LEU A 26 -21.78 -44.28 -1.22
N ARG A 27 -20.77 -45.15 -1.18
CA ARG A 27 -19.38 -44.76 -0.94
C ARG A 27 -18.89 -43.71 -1.98
N ARG A 28 -19.20 -43.93 -3.27
CA ARG A 28 -18.88 -42.95 -4.34
C ARG A 28 -19.64 -41.64 -4.16
N ARG A 29 -20.91 -41.67 -3.78
CA ARG A 29 -21.72 -40.47 -3.52
C ARG A 29 -21.23 -39.70 -2.31
N ILE A 30 -20.86 -40.37 -1.20
CA ILE A 30 -20.28 -39.76 0.00
C ILE A 30 -18.97 -39.06 -0.37
N ARG A 31 -18.05 -39.75 -1.06
CA ARG A 31 -16.77 -39.16 -1.51
C ARG A 31 -17.00 -37.96 -2.41
N SER A 32 -17.90 -38.08 -3.37
CA SER A 32 -18.25 -36.97 -4.28
C SER A 32 -18.86 -35.78 -3.53
N TYR A 33 -19.70 -36.01 -2.51
CA TYR A 33 -20.26 -34.97 -1.66
C TYR A 33 -19.17 -34.26 -0.87
N VAL A 34 -18.28 -34.99 -0.20
CA VAL A 34 -17.19 -34.48 0.60
C VAL A 34 -16.24 -33.62 -0.26
N VAL A 35 -15.89 -34.08 -1.47
CA VAL A 35 -15.06 -33.36 -2.39
C VAL A 35 -15.73 -32.07 -2.85
N ARG A 36 -17.00 -32.10 -3.25
CA ARG A 36 -17.73 -30.90 -3.70
C ARG A 36 -17.89 -29.88 -2.58
N GLU A 37 -18.26 -30.34 -1.35
CA GLU A 37 -18.36 -29.48 -0.17
C GLU A 37 -17.01 -28.84 0.16
N GLY A 38 -15.94 -29.66 0.22
CA GLY A 38 -14.60 -29.20 0.53
C GLY A 38 -14.07 -28.22 -0.51
N LEU A 39 -14.25 -28.48 -1.80
CA LEU A 39 -13.85 -27.57 -2.88
C LEU A 39 -14.64 -26.26 -2.83
N ALA A 40 -15.96 -26.32 -2.61
CA ALA A 40 -16.78 -25.11 -2.50
C ALA A 40 -16.30 -24.20 -1.37
N ILE A 41 -16.07 -24.76 -0.17
CA ILE A 41 -15.59 -23.98 0.99
C ILE A 41 -14.19 -23.41 0.74
N THR A 42 -13.28 -24.21 0.16
CA THR A 42 -11.92 -23.75 -0.15
C THR A 42 -11.95 -22.63 -1.19
N LEU A 43 -12.80 -22.74 -2.20
CA LEU A 43 -12.96 -21.72 -3.23
C LEU A 43 -13.57 -20.42 -2.64
N ILE A 44 -14.59 -20.54 -1.78
CA ILE A 44 -15.16 -19.40 -1.05
C ILE A 44 -14.06 -18.68 -0.25
N TRP A 45 -13.23 -19.44 0.47
CA TRP A 45 -12.11 -18.87 1.22
C TRP A 45 -11.14 -18.11 0.32
N LEU A 46 -10.65 -18.75 -0.75
CA LEU A 46 -9.69 -18.15 -1.68
C LEU A 46 -10.20 -16.82 -2.28
N ILE A 47 -11.43 -16.86 -2.81
CA ILE A 47 -11.99 -15.68 -3.47
C ILE A 47 -12.32 -14.58 -2.45
N SER A 48 -12.91 -14.94 -1.30
CA SER A 48 -13.27 -13.96 -0.27
C SER A 48 -12.04 -13.26 0.28
N ILE A 49 -11.00 -14.01 0.64
CA ILE A 49 -9.75 -13.41 1.13
C ILE A 49 -9.08 -12.57 0.05
N PHE A 50 -9.02 -13.03 -1.20
CA PHE A 50 -8.47 -12.24 -2.30
C PHE A 50 -9.23 -10.92 -2.52
N LEU A 51 -10.57 -10.95 -2.53
CA LEU A 51 -11.38 -9.73 -2.69
C LEU A 51 -11.24 -8.79 -1.50
N ILE A 52 -11.18 -9.32 -0.27
CA ILE A 52 -10.91 -8.51 0.92
C ILE A 52 -9.53 -7.85 0.82
N GLY A 53 -8.52 -8.59 0.37
CA GLY A 53 -7.18 -8.06 0.17
C GLY A 53 -7.12 -6.96 -0.87
N LEU A 54 -7.78 -7.17 -2.00
CA LEU A 54 -7.91 -6.16 -3.05
C LEU A 54 -8.55 -4.87 -2.50
N LEU A 55 -9.63 -5.02 -1.73
CA LEU A 55 -10.36 -3.91 -1.14
C LEU A 55 -9.52 -3.16 -0.11
N VAL A 56 -8.81 -3.89 0.76
CA VAL A 56 -7.93 -3.32 1.80
C VAL A 56 -6.70 -2.62 1.20
N ASP A 57 -6.16 -3.11 0.06
CA ASP A 57 -5.04 -2.47 -0.63
C ASP A 57 -5.48 -1.25 -1.47
N TYR A 58 -6.72 -1.25 -2.01
CA TYR A 58 -7.22 -0.22 -2.91
C TYR A 58 -7.92 0.95 -2.21
N ILE A 59 -8.75 0.70 -1.18
CA ILE A 59 -9.52 1.76 -0.48
C ILE A 59 -8.63 2.88 0.09
N PRO A 60 -7.47 2.60 0.75
CA PRO A 60 -6.61 3.65 1.25
C PRO A 60 -6.14 4.61 0.16
N VAL A 61 -5.88 4.08 -1.05
CA VAL A 61 -5.43 4.89 -2.19
C VAL A 61 -6.52 5.85 -2.65
N LEU A 62 -7.79 5.42 -2.71
CA LEU A 62 -8.92 6.29 -3.05
C LEU A 62 -9.07 7.47 -2.08
N VAL A 63 -8.68 7.28 -0.82
CA VAL A 63 -8.72 8.32 0.21
C VAL A 63 -7.42 9.11 0.29
N GLY A 64 -6.45 8.87 -0.63
CA GLY A 64 -5.15 9.53 -0.66
C GLY A 64 -4.22 9.13 0.49
N LEU A 65 -4.42 7.95 1.07
CA LEU A 65 -3.51 7.36 2.04
C LEU A 65 -2.40 6.57 1.33
N THR A 66 -1.41 6.17 2.10
CA THR A 66 -0.33 5.30 1.61
C THR A 66 -0.83 3.90 1.31
N GLU A 67 -0.25 3.28 0.30
CA GLU A 67 -0.51 1.89 -0.08
C GLU A 67 -0.07 0.91 1.00
N LEU A 68 -0.63 -0.32 0.98
CA LEU A 68 -0.19 -1.35 1.91
C LEU A 68 1.31 -1.64 1.76
N PRO A 69 2.07 -1.62 2.86
CA PRO A 69 3.48 -1.99 2.82
C PRO A 69 3.64 -3.47 2.40
N LYS A 70 4.73 -3.77 1.71
CA LYS A 70 5.03 -5.10 1.17
C LYS A 70 4.93 -6.21 2.23
N LEU A 71 5.38 -5.95 3.45
CA LEU A 71 5.31 -6.90 4.55
C LEU A 71 3.89 -7.35 4.87
N LEU A 72 2.92 -6.42 4.90
CA LEU A 72 1.51 -6.76 5.13
C LEU A 72 0.93 -7.58 3.97
N ARG A 73 1.32 -7.30 2.72
CA ARG A 73 0.91 -8.11 1.55
C ARG A 73 1.45 -9.54 1.63
N VAL A 74 2.69 -9.73 2.11
CA VAL A 74 3.27 -11.05 2.35
C VAL A 74 2.48 -11.82 3.43
N VAL A 75 2.17 -11.17 4.56
CA VAL A 75 1.36 -11.78 5.63
C VAL A 75 -0.01 -12.19 5.08
N PHE A 76 -0.62 -11.33 4.29
CA PHE A 76 -1.90 -11.60 3.65
C PHE A 76 -1.85 -12.81 2.71
N LEU A 77 -0.83 -12.91 1.86
CA LEU A 77 -0.60 -14.06 0.98
C LEU A 77 -0.38 -15.36 1.77
N LEU A 78 0.37 -15.29 2.88
CA LEU A 78 0.56 -16.44 3.76
C LEU A 78 -0.77 -16.91 4.37
N VAL A 79 -1.61 -16.00 4.85
CA VAL A 79 -2.95 -16.33 5.39
C VAL A 79 -3.82 -16.98 4.31
N LEU A 80 -3.78 -16.44 3.08
CA LEU A 80 -4.54 -16.98 1.96
C LEU A 80 -4.13 -18.42 1.65
N ILE A 81 -2.83 -18.69 1.49
CA ILE A 81 -2.29 -20.01 1.14
C ILE A 81 -2.44 -21.00 2.30
N ALA A 82 -2.04 -20.62 3.51
CA ALA A 82 -2.10 -21.48 4.69
C ALA A 82 -3.55 -21.86 5.02
N GLY A 83 -4.48 -20.90 4.95
CA GLY A 83 -5.90 -21.15 5.18
C GLY A 83 -6.50 -22.07 4.12
N ALA A 84 -6.20 -21.85 2.84
CA ALA A 84 -6.66 -22.72 1.75
C ALA A 84 -6.10 -24.13 1.88
N THR A 85 -4.82 -24.28 2.17
CA THR A 85 -4.16 -25.59 2.38
C THR A 85 -4.76 -26.31 3.58
N PHE A 86 -4.95 -25.60 4.70
CA PHE A 86 -5.56 -26.19 5.90
C PHE A 86 -7.00 -26.66 5.64
N LEU A 87 -7.83 -25.85 4.98
CA LEU A 87 -9.20 -26.21 4.64
C LEU A 87 -9.25 -27.39 3.68
N PHE A 88 -8.44 -27.37 2.64
CA PHE A 88 -8.34 -28.44 1.66
C PHE A 88 -7.95 -29.76 2.33
N PHE A 89 -6.90 -29.74 3.16
CA PHE A 89 -6.42 -30.92 3.85
C PHE A 89 -7.48 -31.46 4.84
N LYS A 90 -8.02 -30.60 5.70
CA LYS A 90 -8.99 -30.98 6.75
C LYS A 90 -10.33 -31.43 6.17
N LEU A 91 -10.86 -30.75 5.14
CA LEU A 91 -12.20 -31.02 4.62
C LEU A 91 -12.21 -32.11 3.54
N ILE A 92 -11.11 -32.30 2.82
CA ILE A 92 -11.05 -33.27 1.72
C ILE A 92 -10.17 -34.44 2.12
N ILE A 93 -8.86 -34.22 2.36
CA ILE A 93 -7.92 -35.34 2.53
C ILE A 93 -8.23 -36.15 3.77
N VAL A 94 -8.35 -35.53 4.94
CA VAL A 94 -8.64 -36.23 6.20
C VAL A 94 -9.98 -36.96 6.12
N ARG A 95 -11.03 -36.38 5.53
CA ARG A 95 -12.35 -37.02 5.39
C ARG A 95 -12.34 -38.14 4.36
N LEU A 96 -11.55 -38.10 3.31
CA LEU A 96 -11.40 -39.17 2.32
C LEU A 96 -10.61 -40.37 2.85
N GLN A 97 -9.66 -40.13 3.78
CA GLN A 97 -8.85 -41.17 4.41
C GLN A 97 -9.62 -41.98 5.47
N VAL A 98 -10.74 -41.46 5.97
CA VAL A 98 -11.59 -42.23 6.87
C VAL A 98 -12.14 -43.43 6.11
N GLY A 99 -11.70 -44.63 6.49
CA GLY A 99 -12.16 -45.88 5.93
C GLY A 99 -13.66 -46.07 6.25
N LEU A 100 -14.50 -45.96 5.24
CA LEU A 100 -15.91 -46.24 5.34
C LEU A 100 -16.08 -47.79 5.30
N SER A 101 -16.11 -48.45 6.48
CA SER A 101 -16.40 -49.87 6.55
C SER A 101 -17.86 -50.11 6.15
N ASP A 102 -18.15 -51.30 5.56
CA ASP A 102 -19.49 -51.63 5.10
C ASP A 102 -20.50 -51.61 6.26
N ARG A 103 -20.06 -52.03 7.46
CA ARG A 103 -20.84 -51.89 8.70
C ARG A 103 -21.18 -50.42 9.03
N SER A 104 -20.24 -49.50 8.90
CA SER A 104 -20.48 -48.08 9.16
C SER A 104 -21.44 -47.47 8.15
N LEU A 105 -21.37 -47.90 6.90
CA LEU A 105 -22.31 -47.52 5.84
C LEU A 105 -23.71 -48.07 6.07
N ALA A 106 -23.81 -49.32 6.47
CA ALA A 106 -25.10 -49.96 6.82
C ALA A 106 -25.78 -49.23 7.99
N LEU A 107 -25.05 -48.96 9.08
CA LEU A 107 -25.54 -48.19 10.22
C LEU A 107 -25.98 -46.77 9.83
N LEU A 108 -25.28 -46.14 8.89
CA LEU A 108 -25.63 -44.81 8.39
C LEU A 108 -26.96 -44.83 7.62
N ILE A 109 -27.17 -45.83 6.79
CA ILE A 109 -28.42 -46.01 6.03
C ILE A 109 -29.61 -46.24 6.99
N GLU A 110 -29.49 -47.18 7.92
CA GLU A 110 -30.53 -47.49 8.89
C GLU A 110 -30.90 -46.32 9.79
N LYS A 111 -29.93 -45.48 10.17
CA LYS A 111 -30.18 -44.27 10.96
C LYS A 111 -31.13 -43.29 10.25
N TYR A 112 -31.09 -43.21 8.92
CA TYR A 112 -31.90 -42.28 8.14
C TYR A 112 -33.13 -42.95 7.50
N HIS A 113 -33.19 -44.29 7.48
CA HIS A 113 -34.29 -45.08 6.93
C HIS A 113 -34.70 -46.16 7.94
N ALA A 114 -35.68 -45.84 8.78
CA ALA A 114 -36.18 -46.76 9.81
C ALA A 114 -36.85 -48.04 9.24
N ASP A 115 -37.13 -48.06 7.94
CA ASP A 115 -37.78 -49.18 7.25
C ASP A 115 -36.91 -50.45 7.15
N PHE A 116 -35.62 -50.35 7.54
CA PHE A 116 -34.70 -51.49 7.49
C PHE A 116 -34.75 -52.39 8.73
N GLU A 117 -35.31 -51.93 9.86
CA GLU A 117 -35.46 -52.72 11.10
C GLU A 117 -34.19 -53.53 11.46
N GLU A 118 -33.00 -52.94 11.36
CA GLU A 118 -31.67 -53.53 11.61
C GLU A 118 -31.30 -54.70 10.66
N SER A 119 -32.03 -54.90 9.57
CA SER A 119 -31.81 -56.02 8.63
C SER A 119 -30.53 -55.82 7.79
N LEU A 120 -30.17 -54.57 7.43
CA LEU A 120 -28.99 -54.28 6.60
C LEU A 120 -27.67 -54.48 7.38
N VAL A 121 -27.62 -53.98 8.64
CA VAL A 121 -26.45 -54.18 9.52
C VAL A 121 -26.28 -55.69 9.80
N THR A 122 -27.39 -56.39 10.09
CA THR A 122 -27.37 -57.84 10.35
C THR A 122 -26.89 -58.62 9.12
N ALA A 123 -27.35 -58.29 7.91
CA ALA A 123 -26.89 -58.92 6.68
C ALA A 123 -25.39 -58.72 6.44
N VAL A 124 -24.84 -57.47 6.65
CA VAL A 124 -23.42 -57.18 6.48
C VAL A 124 -22.55 -57.83 7.56
N GLU A 125 -23.03 -57.94 8.82
CA GLU A 125 -22.28 -58.61 9.90
C GLU A 125 -22.29 -60.15 9.75
N LEU A 126 -23.38 -60.74 9.30
CA LEU A 126 -23.46 -62.17 9.04
C LEU A 126 -22.64 -62.58 7.83
N GLU A 127 -22.57 -61.76 6.81
CA GLU A 127 -21.67 -61.97 5.62
C GLU A 127 -20.19 -62.12 6.04
N GLY A 128 -19.73 -61.31 7.00
CA GLY A 128 -18.36 -61.39 7.55
C GLY A 128 -18.08 -62.60 8.43
N ARG A 129 -19.13 -63.40 8.84
CA ARG A 129 -19.02 -64.54 9.74
C ARG A 129 -19.51 -65.85 9.15
N LEU A 130 -19.80 -65.91 7.87
CA LEU A 130 -20.28 -67.12 7.18
C LEU A 130 -19.39 -68.33 7.35
N ASP A 131 -18.07 -68.12 7.57
CA ASP A 131 -17.09 -69.21 7.78
C ASP A 131 -17.14 -69.82 9.17
N GLU A 132 -17.90 -69.26 10.14
CA GLU A 132 -17.99 -69.73 11.54
C GLU A 132 -19.18 -70.58 11.84
N GLY A 133 -19.88 -71.19 10.84
CA GLY A 133 -21.01 -72.10 11.06
C GLY A 133 -22.34 -71.37 11.29
N THR A 134 -22.54 -70.22 10.78
CA THR A 134 -23.77 -69.43 10.88
C THR A 134 -24.90 -70.06 10.11
N ASN A 135 -26.14 -70.03 10.65
CA ASN A 135 -27.32 -70.59 10.06
C ASN A 135 -27.66 -69.84 8.74
N SER A 136 -27.43 -70.52 7.58
CA SER A 136 -27.64 -69.96 6.25
C SER A 136 -29.08 -69.44 6.02
N ALA A 137 -30.05 -70.02 6.67
CA ALA A 137 -31.46 -69.60 6.56
C ALA A 137 -31.74 -68.22 7.18
N LEU A 138 -31.04 -67.83 8.27
CA LEU A 138 -31.11 -66.46 8.87
C LEU A 138 -30.45 -65.42 7.99
N TYR A 139 -29.34 -65.77 7.39
CA TYR A 139 -28.66 -64.91 6.45
C TYR A 139 -29.50 -64.63 5.21
N ASP A 140 -30.10 -65.69 4.61
CA ASP A 140 -30.96 -65.55 3.43
C ASP A 140 -32.22 -64.71 3.72
N GLN A 141 -32.77 -64.82 4.92
CA GLN A 141 -33.89 -63.98 5.33
C GLN A 141 -33.53 -62.54 5.56
N ALA A 142 -32.46 -62.27 6.27
CA ALA A 142 -31.97 -60.93 6.49
C ALA A 142 -31.56 -60.23 5.17
N ARG A 143 -30.96 -61.02 4.28
CA ARG A 143 -30.56 -60.54 2.93
C ARG A 143 -31.80 -60.21 2.08
N ALA A 144 -32.82 -61.10 2.01
CA ALA A 144 -34.00 -60.79 1.24
C ALA A 144 -34.78 -59.58 1.76
N ALA A 145 -34.81 -59.37 3.08
CA ALA A 145 -35.41 -58.21 3.71
C ALA A 145 -34.62 -56.96 3.35
N ALA A 146 -33.26 -56.98 3.44
CA ALA A 146 -32.39 -55.87 3.07
C ALA A 146 -32.48 -55.51 1.57
N GLU A 147 -32.52 -56.50 0.66
CA GLU A 147 -32.66 -56.29 -0.79
C GLU A 147 -34.02 -55.68 -1.17
N SER A 148 -35.11 -56.10 -0.50
CA SER A 148 -36.43 -55.52 -0.74
C SER A 148 -36.54 -54.06 -0.31
N SER A 149 -35.97 -53.72 0.84
CA SER A 149 -35.91 -52.35 1.36
C SER A 149 -34.93 -51.48 0.58
N ALA A 150 -33.83 -52.06 0.08
CA ALA A 150 -32.81 -51.38 -0.69
C ALA A 150 -33.31 -50.78 -2.02
N LYS A 151 -34.31 -51.43 -2.66
CA LYS A 151 -34.92 -50.93 -3.91
C LYS A 151 -35.72 -49.63 -3.75
N GLN A 152 -36.10 -49.27 -2.52
CA GLN A 152 -36.89 -48.08 -2.23
C GLN A 152 -36.07 -46.92 -1.60
N ILE A 153 -34.75 -47.06 -1.49
CA ILE A 153 -33.88 -46.05 -0.82
C ILE A 153 -33.74 -44.77 -1.65
N ASP A 154 -34.19 -43.66 -1.10
CA ASP A 154 -33.75 -42.34 -1.54
C ASP A 154 -32.44 -41.94 -0.80
N ILE A 155 -31.31 -42.38 -1.36
CA ILE A 155 -29.95 -42.05 -0.85
C ILE A 155 -29.75 -40.53 -0.70
N GLY A 156 -30.58 -39.71 -1.35
CA GLY A 156 -30.51 -38.24 -1.27
C GLY A 156 -30.85 -37.69 0.12
N ARG A 157 -31.64 -38.40 0.94
CA ARG A 157 -32.05 -37.95 2.29
C ARG A 157 -30.89 -37.98 3.31
N VAL A 158 -29.89 -38.82 3.08
CA VAL A 158 -28.71 -38.94 3.95
C VAL A 158 -27.83 -37.67 3.89
N PHE A 159 -27.94 -36.87 2.82
CA PHE A 159 -27.13 -35.71 2.60
C PHE A 159 -27.92 -34.41 2.79
N ASN A 160 -27.36 -33.47 3.51
CA ASN A 160 -27.91 -32.10 3.58
C ASN A 160 -27.65 -31.36 2.26
N GLN A 161 -28.42 -31.71 1.23
CA GLN A 161 -28.28 -31.11 -0.11
C GLN A 161 -28.53 -29.60 -0.11
N THR A 162 -29.35 -29.07 0.79
CA THR A 162 -29.66 -27.67 0.89
C THR A 162 -28.40 -26.86 1.26
N ARG A 163 -27.64 -27.35 2.26
CA ARG A 163 -26.40 -26.73 2.68
C ARG A 163 -25.35 -26.74 1.56
N LEU A 164 -25.20 -27.90 0.89
CA LEU A 164 -24.26 -28.03 -0.23
C LEU A 164 -24.61 -27.07 -1.40
N ARG A 165 -25.90 -27.03 -1.78
CA ARG A 165 -26.40 -26.14 -2.84
C ARG A 165 -26.15 -24.68 -2.49
N MET A 166 -26.37 -24.28 -1.23
CA MET A 166 -26.10 -22.91 -0.76
C MET A 166 -24.62 -22.58 -0.84
N GLN A 167 -23.73 -23.48 -0.42
CA GLN A 167 -22.28 -23.26 -0.50
C GLN A 167 -21.81 -23.15 -1.96
N ILE A 168 -22.30 -24.03 -2.83
CA ILE A 168 -21.99 -23.95 -4.27
C ILE A 168 -22.52 -22.64 -4.87
N ALA A 169 -23.74 -22.23 -4.52
CA ALA A 169 -24.32 -20.98 -5.00
C ALA A 169 -23.49 -19.75 -4.56
N ILE A 170 -23.03 -19.74 -3.29
CA ILE A 170 -22.14 -18.69 -2.78
C ILE A 170 -20.80 -18.70 -3.54
N ALA A 171 -20.19 -19.88 -3.76
CA ALA A 171 -18.95 -20.00 -4.51
C ALA A 171 -19.09 -19.47 -5.93
N ILE A 172 -20.19 -19.83 -6.62
CA ILE A 172 -20.49 -19.34 -7.98
C ILE A 172 -20.71 -17.82 -7.96
N ALA A 173 -21.49 -17.29 -7.01
CA ALA A 173 -21.74 -15.86 -6.90
C ALA A 173 -20.45 -15.06 -6.68
N LEU A 174 -19.56 -15.52 -5.80
CA LEU A 174 -18.26 -14.88 -5.57
C LEU A 174 -17.35 -14.97 -6.80
N THR A 175 -17.35 -16.11 -7.49
CA THR A 175 -16.58 -16.27 -8.73
C THR A 175 -17.08 -15.31 -9.81
N LEU A 176 -18.41 -15.21 -9.98
CA LEU A 176 -19.02 -14.29 -10.93
C LEU A 176 -18.72 -12.82 -10.57
N ALA A 177 -18.75 -12.47 -9.27
CA ALA A 177 -18.36 -11.14 -8.81
C ALA A 177 -16.89 -10.84 -9.14
N CYS A 178 -15.98 -11.78 -8.88
CA CYS A 178 -14.57 -11.64 -9.19
C CYS A 178 -14.33 -11.47 -10.70
N VAL A 179 -14.95 -12.31 -11.52
CA VAL A 179 -14.90 -12.21 -12.99
C VAL A 179 -15.53 -10.89 -13.47
N GLY A 180 -16.67 -10.50 -12.90
CA GLY A 180 -17.33 -9.23 -13.22
C GLY A 180 -16.44 -8.02 -12.96
N ILE A 181 -15.75 -7.96 -11.82
CA ILE A 181 -14.74 -6.92 -11.54
C ILE A 181 -13.62 -6.96 -12.58
N GLY A 182 -13.13 -8.16 -12.94
CA GLY A 182 -12.08 -8.33 -13.95
C GLY A 182 -12.49 -7.85 -15.36
N VAL A 183 -13.75 -7.99 -15.73
CA VAL A 183 -14.29 -7.53 -17.02
C VAL A 183 -14.51 -6.02 -17.01
N VAL A 184 -15.07 -5.47 -15.92
CA VAL A 184 -15.38 -4.03 -15.80
C VAL A 184 -14.11 -3.20 -15.59
N GLN A 185 -13.15 -3.71 -14.83
CA GLN A 185 -11.90 -3.02 -14.49
C GLN A 185 -10.68 -3.96 -14.64
N PRO A 186 -10.32 -4.33 -15.89
CA PRO A 186 -9.23 -5.29 -16.11
C PRO A 186 -7.87 -4.79 -15.61
N SER A 187 -7.60 -3.50 -15.70
CA SER A 187 -6.36 -2.89 -15.18
C SER A 187 -6.26 -2.98 -13.67
N ALA A 188 -7.36 -2.75 -12.94
CA ALA A 188 -7.37 -2.86 -11.48
C ALA A 188 -7.22 -4.32 -11.04
N MET A 189 -7.86 -5.26 -11.73
CA MET A 189 -7.75 -6.68 -11.42
C MET A 189 -6.34 -7.21 -11.68
N SER A 190 -5.73 -6.91 -12.85
CA SER A 190 -4.36 -7.33 -13.16
C SER A 190 -3.36 -6.76 -12.16
N LEU A 191 -3.50 -5.48 -11.81
CA LEU A 191 -2.65 -4.83 -10.83
C LEU A 191 -2.81 -5.44 -9.43
N GLY A 192 -4.05 -5.74 -9.02
CA GLY A 192 -4.33 -6.41 -7.76
C GLY A 192 -3.69 -7.81 -7.68
N ILE A 193 -3.73 -8.58 -8.77
CA ILE A 193 -3.05 -9.88 -8.87
C ILE A 193 -1.53 -9.70 -8.76
N GLU A 194 -0.95 -8.78 -9.52
CA GLU A 194 0.50 -8.51 -9.50
C GLU A 194 0.98 -8.06 -8.10
N ARG A 195 0.20 -7.24 -7.42
CA ARG A 195 0.54 -6.72 -6.10
C ARG A 195 0.34 -7.73 -4.98
N LEU A 196 -0.80 -8.42 -4.94
CA LEU A 196 -1.17 -9.32 -3.83
C LEU A 196 -0.61 -10.73 -3.99
N LEU A 197 -0.59 -11.27 -5.22
CA LEU A 197 -0.11 -12.65 -5.46
C LEU A 197 1.35 -12.68 -5.90
N LEU A 198 1.79 -11.76 -6.77
CA LEU A 198 3.17 -11.70 -7.24
C LEU A 198 4.05 -10.75 -6.42
N LEU A 199 3.50 -10.05 -5.42
CA LEU A 199 4.20 -9.13 -4.51
C LEU A 199 5.01 -8.03 -5.23
N GLN A 200 4.56 -7.62 -6.42
CA GLN A 200 5.20 -6.53 -7.16
C GLN A 200 4.89 -5.17 -6.52
N ASP A 201 5.86 -4.25 -6.53
CA ASP A 201 5.72 -2.91 -5.98
C ASP A 201 5.28 -1.89 -7.06
N LYS A 202 4.24 -2.25 -7.84
CA LYS A 202 3.62 -1.32 -8.79
C LYS A 202 2.62 -0.42 -8.08
N PRO A 203 2.69 0.91 -8.23
CA PRO A 203 1.72 1.81 -7.62
C PRO A 203 0.33 1.66 -8.26
N TRP A 204 -0.71 1.89 -7.47
CA TRP A 204 -2.07 2.00 -8.02
C TRP A 204 -2.17 3.25 -8.92
N PRO A 205 -2.89 3.18 -10.04
CA PRO A 205 -3.13 4.34 -10.87
C PRO A 205 -3.91 5.39 -10.07
N ARG A 206 -3.36 6.59 -10.01
CA ARG A 206 -3.96 7.73 -9.34
C ARG A 206 -4.58 8.67 -10.36
N ASN A 207 -5.67 9.32 -9.98
CA ASN A 207 -6.35 10.27 -10.85
C ASN A 207 -5.72 11.66 -10.78
N SER A 208 -4.88 11.95 -9.80
CA SER A 208 -4.13 13.20 -9.71
C SER A 208 -2.63 12.94 -9.59
N GLU A 209 -1.82 13.85 -10.11
CA GLU A 209 -0.37 13.84 -9.98
C GLU A 209 0.09 15.21 -9.56
N ILE A 210 0.78 15.26 -8.41
CA ILE A 210 1.40 16.47 -7.89
C ILE A 210 2.90 16.27 -7.76
N GLU A 211 3.64 17.36 -7.88
CA GLU A 211 5.10 17.42 -7.75
C GLU A 211 5.46 18.65 -6.93
N VAL A 212 6.33 18.49 -5.93
CA VAL A 212 6.88 19.62 -5.18
C VAL A 212 8.05 20.19 -5.98
N ILE A 213 7.88 21.41 -6.49
CA ILE A 213 8.93 22.08 -7.27
C ILE A 213 10.05 22.57 -6.34
N GLY A 214 9.68 23.16 -5.21
CA GLY A 214 10.65 23.72 -4.27
C GLY A 214 10.04 24.73 -3.31
N LEU A 215 10.92 25.40 -2.61
CA LEU A 215 10.62 26.56 -1.76
C LEU A 215 11.12 27.83 -2.43
N ARG A 216 10.23 28.78 -2.64
CA ARG A 216 10.61 30.12 -3.09
C ARG A 216 10.92 30.95 -1.87
N VAL A 217 12.13 31.51 -1.83
CA VAL A 217 12.54 32.48 -0.79
C VAL A 217 11.99 33.84 -1.14
N VAL A 218 11.14 34.37 -0.29
CA VAL A 218 10.64 35.75 -0.42
C VAL A 218 11.51 36.66 0.42
N GLN A 219 12.32 37.49 -0.26
CA GLN A 219 13.10 38.53 0.39
C GLN A 219 12.39 39.86 0.22
N GLU A 220 12.05 40.51 1.32
CA GLU A 220 11.54 41.86 1.31
C GLU A 220 12.73 42.80 1.10
N LEU A 221 13.19 42.96 -0.13
CA LEU A 221 14.27 43.84 -0.49
C LEU A 221 13.73 45.24 -0.70
N PRO A 222 14.48 46.27 -0.29
CA PRO A 222 14.04 47.67 -0.42
C PRO A 222 13.92 48.15 -1.88
N ASN A 223 14.50 47.42 -2.82
CA ASN A 223 14.41 47.74 -4.25
C ASN A 223 13.57 46.70 -5.01
N PRO A 224 12.45 47.09 -5.66
CA PRO A 224 11.57 46.17 -6.39
C PRO A 224 12.25 45.44 -7.57
N VAL A 225 13.34 46.01 -8.14
CA VAL A 225 14.07 45.33 -9.21
C VAL A 225 14.79 44.07 -8.74
N LEU A 226 15.14 44.00 -7.46
CA LEU A 226 15.74 42.81 -6.85
C LEU A 226 14.70 41.78 -6.33
N GLN A 227 13.47 42.22 -6.12
CA GLN A 227 12.37 41.31 -5.70
C GLN A 227 12.01 40.27 -6.77
N ASP A 228 12.26 40.58 -8.04
CA ASP A 228 11.96 39.69 -9.18
C ASP A 228 12.93 38.50 -9.27
N GLN A 229 13.97 38.45 -8.44
CA GLN A 229 14.94 37.38 -8.36
C GLN A 229 14.63 36.40 -7.20
N SER A 230 13.38 36.03 -7.03
CA SER A 230 13.00 35.01 -6.04
C SER A 230 13.77 33.72 -6.31
N THR A 231 14.66 33.36 -5.38
CA THR A 231 15.44 32.13 -5.50
C THR A 231 14.57 30.94 -5.17
N LEU A 232 14.41 30.03 -6.15
CA LEU A 232 13.74 28.74 -5.93
C LEU A 232 14.77 27.74 -5.39
N LEU A 233 14.53 27.19 -4.21
CA LEU A 233 15.33 26.15 -3.58
C LEU A 233 14.69 24.79 -3.91
N PRO A 234 15.26 23.99 -4.82
CA PRO A 234 14.75 22.66 -5.12
C PRO A 234 15.06 21.70 -3.97
N PHE A 235 14.23 20.67 -3.80
CA PHE A 235 14.52 19.58 -2.87
C PHE A 235 15.50 18.60 -3.51
N THR A 236 16.54 18.24 -2.76
CA THR A 236 17.49 17.18 -3.12
C THR A 236 17.28 16.04 -2.14
N ASP A 237 16.93 14.85 -2.65
CA ASP A 237 16.62 13.66 -1.84
C ASP A 237 15.57 13.94 -0.74
N GLY A 238 14.60 14.79 -1.06
CA GLY A 238 13.51 15.13 -0.12
C GLY A 238 13.91 16.17 0.94
N SER A 239 15.14 16.68 0.97
CA SER A 239 15.61 17.69 1.91
C SER A 239 16.02 18.98 1.22
N VAL A 240 15.92 20.09 1.94
CA VAL A 240 16.36 21.42 1.50
C VAL A 240 16.87 22.21 2.69
N LYS A 241 17.92 23.01 2.47
CA LYS A 241 18.48 23.92 3.49
C LYS A 241 17.95 25.32 3.26
N ALA A 242 17.45 25.95 4.32
CA ALA A 242 17.00 27.33 4.29
C ALA A 242 17.56 28.12 5.49
N ALA A 243 17.72 29.43 5.32
CA ALA A 243 18.22 30.28 6.40
C ALA A 243 17.14 30.50 7.47
N LYS A 244 17.51 30.46 8.75
CA LYS A 244 16.59 30.76 9.88
C LYS A 244 15.98 32.15 9.71
N GLY A 245 14.68 32.24 9.99
CA GLY A 245 13.92 33.46 9.83
C GLY A 245 13.49 33.79 8.41
N SER A 246 13.80 32.95 7.42
CA SER A 246 13.37 33.14 6.03
C SER A 246 11.87 33.07 5.87
N ASN A 247 11.32 33.86 4.96
CA ASN A 247 9.96 33.73 4.47
C ASN A 247 9.98 32.81 3.25
N LEU A 248 9.38 31.63 3.40
CA LEU A 248 9.38 30.60 2.39
C LEU A 248 7.97 30.42 1.81
N VAL A 249 7.87 30.25 0.50
CA VAL A 249 6.63 29.92 -0.19
C VAL A 249 6.79 28.52 -0.78
N LEU A 250 5.94 27.60 -0.36
CA LEU A 250 5.91 26.25 -0.92
C LEU A 250 5.25 26.28 -2.30
N VAL A 251 5.96 25.78 -3.31
CA VAL A 251 5.47 25.72 -4.70
C VAL A 251 5.29 24.28 -5.12
N VAL A 252 4.05 23.94 -5.49
CA VAL A 252 3.62 22.59 -5.93
C VAL A 252 3.02 22.71 -7.32
N ARG A 253 3.39 21.81 -8.21
CA ARG A 253 2.83 21.68 -9.55
C ARG A 253 1.90 20.48 -9.58
N ALA A 254 0.72 20.66 -10.14
CA ALA A 254 -0.18 19.58 -10.47
C ALA A 254 -0.25 19.38 -11.98
N LYS A 255 -0.15 18.13 -12.44
CA LYS A 255 -0.29 17.79 -13.85
C LYS A 255 -1.75 17.52 -14.19
N GLY A 256 -2.21 18.06 -15.29
CA GLY A 256 -3.52 17.78 -15.87
C GLY A 256 -3.47 16.62 -16.86
N PRO A 257 -4.60 16.34 -17.55
CA PRO A 257 -4.68 15.27 -18.53
C PRO A 257 -3.69 15.51 -19.68
N ASP A 258 -3.01 14.44 -20.07
CA ASP A 258 -2.11 14.38 -21.23
C ASP A 258 -2.52 13.26 -22.19
N ALA A 259 -1.85 13.14 -23.35
CA ALA A 259 -2.15 12.14 -24.36
C ALA A 259 -2.00 10.69 -23.86
N ASP A 260 -1.03 10.47 -22.96
CA ASP A 260 -0.73 9.16 -22.40
C ASP A 260 -1.67 8.81 -21.23
N ARG A 261 -2.17 9.83 -20.52
CA ARG A 261 -3.01 9.67 -19.33
C ARG A 261 -4.22 10.63 -19.35
N PRO A 262 -5.22 10.36 -20.18
CA PRO A 262 -6.40 11.22 -20.33
C PRO A 262 -7.31 11.22 -19.07
N SER A 263 -7.17 10.24 -18.19
CA SER A 263 -7.92 10.15 -16.92
C SER A 263 -7.36 11.05 -15.81
N LEU A 264 -6.17 11.63 -16.00
CA LEU A 264 -5.54 12.48 -15.01
C LEU A 264 -6.35 13.77 -14.82
N LYS A 265 -6.51 14.19 -13.56
CA LYS A 265 -7.27 15.39 -13.20
C LYS A 265 -6.41 16.28 -12.32
N ILE A 266 -6.51 17.58 -12.55
CA ILE A 266 -5.94 18.56 -11.64
C ILE A 266 -6.69 18.45 -10.32
N PRO A 267 -5.98 18.27 -9.19
CA PRO A 267 -6.61 18.16 -7.88
C PRO A 267 -7.45 19.39 -7.56
N SER A 268 -8.61 19.16 -6.96
CA SER A 268 -9.50 20.22 -6.54
C SER A 268 -8.89 21.05 -5.40
N ARG A 269 -8.10 20.39 -4.55
CA ARG A 269 -7.43 20.98 -3.39
C ARG A 269 -6.07 20.34 -3.19
N CYS A 270 -5.08 21.19 -2.85
CA CYS A 270 -3.79 20.75 -2.36
C CYS A 270 -3.65 21.16 -0.89
N LEU A 271 -3.15 20.23 -0.07
CA LEU A 271 -2.93 20.45 1.36
C LEU A 271 -1.46 20.13 1.68
N VAL A 272 -0.89 20.90 2.60
CA VAL A 272 0.38 20.58 3.24
C VAL A 272 0.12 20.22 4.70
N TYR A 273 0.63 19.08 5.14
CA TYR A 273 0.66 18.66 6.53
C TYR A 273 2.08 18.86 7.04
N TYR A 274 2.25 19.57 8.13
CA TYR A 274 3.56 19.90 8.64
C TYR A 274 3.74 19.51 10.11
N ARG A 275 5.01 19.33 10.46
CA ARG A 275 5.47 19.14 11.83
C ARG A 275 6.81 19.81 12.00
N THR A 276 6.89 20.74 12.95
CA THR A 276 8.14 21.39 13.36
C THR A 276 8.88 20.58 14.42
N ASN A 277 10.15 20.81 14.59
CA ASN A 277 10.96 20.16 15.63
C ASN A 277 10.54 20.60 17.04
N SER A 278 10.00 21.83 17.18
CA SER A 278 9.38 22.33 18.41
C SER A 278 8.08 21.61 18.80
N GLY A 279 7.54 20.73 17.94
CA GLY A 279 6.35 19.91 18.19
C GLY A 279 5.06 20.51 17.65
N GLU A 280 5.06 21.66 17.02
CA GLU A 280 3.91 22.22 16.34
C GLU A 280 3.57 21.33 15.12
N ARG A 281 2.28 21.05 14.95
CA ARG A 281 1.76 20.29 13.81
C ARG A 281 0.42 20.84 13.36
N GLY A 282 0.22 20.77 12.06
CA GLY A 282 -1.03 21.25 11.48
C GLY A 282 -1.13 20.89 9.99
N TYR A 283 -2.14 21.46 9.38
CA TYR A 283 -2.30 21.41 7.93
C TYR A 283 -2.77 22.73 7.38
N GLN A 284 -2.43 23.01 6.14
CA GLN A 284 -2.82 24.24 5.44
C GLN A 284 -3.21 23.91 4.00
N TYR A 285 -4.07 24.75 3.43
CA TYR A 285 -4.46 24.66 2.02
C TYR A 285 -3.54 25.51 1.15
N LEU A 286 -3.09 24.96 0.04
CA LEU A 286 -2.37 25.71 -0.96
C LEU A 286 -3.36 26.43 -1.87
N ALA A 287 -3.08 27.68 -2.19
CA ALA A 287 -3.85 28.49 -3.13
C ALA A 287 -3.46 28.15 -4.58
N ARG A 288 -4.41 28.15 -5.49
CA ARG A 288 -4.13 28.09 -6.93
C ARG A 288 -3.53 29.42 -7.39
N VAL A 289 -2.43 29.37 -8.12
CA VAL A 289 -1.74 30.54 -8.66
C VAL A 289 -1.66 30.45 -10.17
N GLY A 290 -2.03 31.53 -10.85
CA GLY A 290 -2.06 31.57 -12.30
C GLY A 290 -3.18 30.71 -12.93
N GLY A 291 -3.17 30.66 -14.25
CA GLY A 291 -4.03 29.79 -15.05
C GLY A 291 -3.36 28.46 -15.38
N LEU A 292 -4.10 27.61 -16.08
CA LEU A 292 -3.56 26.37 -16.63
C LEU A 292 -2.54 26.69 -17.72
N THR A 293 -1.28 26.35 -17.49
CA THR A 293 -0.19 26.57 -18.44
C THR A 293 0.39 25.22 -18.85
N GLU A 294 0.39 24.91 -20.13
CA GLU A 294 0.92 23.65 -20.68
C GLU A 294 0.37 22.39 -19.98
N GLY A 295 -0.94 22.40 -19.67
CA GLY A 295 -1.56 21.27 -18.97
C GLY A 295 -1.19 21.16 -17.49
N THR A 296 -0.50 22.13 -16.90
CA THR A 296 -0.10 22.12 -15.48
C THR A 296 -0.73 23.28 -14.71
N GLN A 297 -1.04 23.06 -13.44
CA GLN A 297 -1.54 24.07 -12.50
C GLN A 297 -0.57 24.21 -11.34
N LEU A 298 -0.20 25.46 -11.01
CA LEU A 298 0.59 25.76 -9.83
C LEU A 298 -0.30 25.98 -8.59
N PHE A 299 0.20 25.50 -7.48
CA PHE A 299 -0.34 25.73 -6.15
C PHE A 299 0.74 26.27 -5.25
N GLU A 300 0.45 27.31 -4.51
CA GLU A 300 1.40 27.94 -3.59
C GLU A 300 0.81 28.06 -2.20
N PHE A 301 1.67 27.95 -1.22
CA PHE A 301 1.34 28.28 0.16
C PHE A 301 2.32 29.34 0.69
N ASP A 302 1.76 30.48 1.07
CA ASP A 302 2.47 31.61 1.64
C ASP A 302 1.79 31.99 2.98
N GLY A 303 2.34 31.46 4.07
CA GLY A 303 1.77 31.68 5.41
C GLY A 303 2.53 30.91 6.48
N GLN A 304 2.04 31.02 7.72
CA GLN A 304 2.59 30.22 8.83
C GLN A 304 2.33 28.73 8.63
N PRO A 305 3.34 27.86 8.92
CA PRO A 305 4.61 28.13 9.58
C PRO A 305 5.79 28.46 8.63
N PHE A 306 5.59 28.55 7.31
CA PHE A 306 6.67 28.76 6.34
C PHE A 306 7.24 30.18 6.35
N ARG A 307 6.52 31.14 6.93
CA ARG A 307 7.01 32.51 7.15
C ARG A 307 7.75 32.62 8.48
N GLY A 308 8.97 33.18 8.43
CA GLY A 308 9.79 33.35 9.61
C GLY A 308 10.21 32.04 10.28
N LEU A 309 10.39 30.98 9.51
CA LEU A 309 10.70 29.66 10.03
C LEU A 309 12.07 29.65 10.73
N THR A 310 12.10 29.21 11.98
CA THR A 310 13.32 29.18 12.83
C THR A 310 13.79 27.77 13.12
N ASP A 311 12.87 26.79 13.11
CA ASP A 311 13.12 25.40 13.48
C ASP A 311 13.03 24.49 12.25
N ASP A 312 13.72 23.35 12.31
CA ASP A 312 13.58 22.32 11.28
C ASP A 312 12.14 21.86 11.19
N MET A 313 11.69 21.57 9.98
CA MET A 313 10.32 21.18 9.71
C MET A 313 10.26 20.01 8.73
N THR A 314 9.38 19.06 9.03
CA THR A 314 9.01 18.01 8.08
C THR A 314 7.59 18.25 7.59
N PHE A 315 7.33 17.94 6.32
CA PHE A 315 5.99 18.10 5.77
C PHE A 315 5.68 17.07 4.68
N ASP A 316 4.38 16.86 4.49
CA ASP A 316 3.81 16.04 3.45
C ASP A 316 2.85 16.88 2.61
N VAL A 317 2.77 16.62 1.32
CA VAL A 317 1.82 17.32 0.43
C VAL A 317 0.81 16.30 -0.12
N ARG A 318 -0.46 16.69 -0.10
CA ARG A 318 -1.57 15.88 -0.62
C ARG A 318 -2.37 16.67 -1.65
N GLY A 319 -2.63 16.06 -2.82
CA GLY A 319 -3.55 16.57 -3.83
C GLY A 319 -4.55 15.47 -4.20
N ASP A 320 -5.79 15.60 -3.72
CA ASP A 320 -6.86 14.60 -3.85
C ASP A 320 -6.39 13.18 -3.48
N ASP A 321 -6.13 12.29 -4.45
CA ASP A 321 -5.68 10.91 -4.23
C ASP A 321 -4.15 10.72 -4.30
N HIS A 322 -3.37 11.78 -4.62
CA HIS A 322 -1.91 11.73 -4.65
C HIS A 322 -1.32 12.35 -3.40
N ARG A 323 -0.36 11.67 -2.78
CA ARG A 323 0.37 12.15 -1.61
C ARG A 323 1.86 11.96 -1.78
N LEU A 324 2.61 13.00 -1.47
CA LEU A 324 4.06 13.03 -1.39
C LEU A 324 4.46 13.21 0.07
N ASN A 325 5.33 12.34 0.58
CA ASN A 325 5.68 12.31 1.99
C ASN A 325 7.18 12.55 2.19
N GLY A 326 7.53 13.02 3.39
CA GLY A 326 8.89 12.99 3.88
C GLY A 326 9.77 14.11 3.38
N PHE A 327 9.20 15.27 3.04
CA PHE A 327 10.00 16.48 2.78
C PHE A 327 10.51 17.08 4.08
N GLN A 328 11.78 17.49 4.08
CA GLN A 328 12.44 18.07 5.24
C GLN A 328 13.05 19.43 4.88
N ILE A 329 12.85 20.41 5.74
CA ILE A 329 13.52 21.70 5.68
C ILE A 329 14.48 21.76 6.86
N ASP A 330 15.77 21.83 6.56
CA ASP A 330 16.83 21.97 7.55
C ASP A 330 17.19 23.47 7.68
N MET A 331 16.99 24.02 8.87
CA MET A 331 17.26 25.42 9.11
C MET A 331 18.73 25.64 9.46
N VAL A 332 19.37 26.48 8.67
CA VAL A 332 20.76 26.88 8.89
C VAL A 332 20.83 28.35 9.32
N ASP A 333 21.84 28.69 10.13
CA ASP A 333 22.00 30.07 10.55
C ASP A 333 22.25 30.97 9.32
N SER A 334 21.64 32.17 9.30
CA SER A 334 21.82 33.13 8.23
C SER A 334 23.26 33.60 8.16
N PRO A 335 23.81 33.89 6.95
CA PRO A 335 25.09 34.56 6.87
C PRO A 335 25.03 35.93 7.53
N THR A 336 26.05 36.25 8.31
CA THR A 336 26.18 37.55 9.00
C THR A 336 27.53 38.15 8.70
N VAL A 337 27.58 39.48 8.60
CA VAL A 337 28.83 40.21 8.49
C VAL A 337 29.51 40.22 9.86
N VAL A 338 30.71 39.64 9.95
CA VAL A 338 31.50 39.52 11.18
C VAL A 338 32.46 40.66 11.33
N VAL A 339 33.03 41.09 10.21
CA VAL A 339 33.96 42.24 10.16
C VAL A 339 33.44 43.22 9.12
N ALA A 340 33.35 44.48 9.48
CA ALA A 340 33.02 45.57 8.60
C ALA A 340 33.99 46.72 8.83
N GLN A 341 34.85 46.98 7.86
CA GLN A 341 35.89 47.97 7.99
C GLN A 341 35.93 48.92 6.77
N ALA A 342 36.29 50.15 7.01
CA ALA A 342 36.55 51.14 5.97
C ALA A 342 38.03 51.56 5.98
N LYS A 343 38.74 51.30 4.89
CA LYS A 343 40.03 51.83 4.65
C LYS A 343 39.85 53.20 4.02
N CYS A 344 40.11 54.24 4.82
CA CYS A 344 39.86 55.62 4.45
C CYS A 344 41.13 56.30 3.96
N GLU A 345 41.01 56.97 2.81
CA GLU A 345 41.98 57.88 2.28
C GLU A 345 41.40 59.29 2.44
N PHE A 346 42.15 60.17 3.13
CA PHE A 346 41.67 61.49 3.46
C PHE A 346 42.13 62.53 2.44
N PRO A 347 41.38 63.61 2.24
CA PRO A 347 41.75 64.65 1.30
C PRO A 347 43.08 65.39 1.68
N ALA A 348 43.75 65.92 0.68
CA ALA A 348 45.05 66.59 0.83
C ALA A 348 45.08 67.76 1.86
N TYR A 349 43.97 68.40 2.13
CA TYR A 349 43.86 69.45 3.16
C TYR A 349 43.97 68.98 4.61
N MET A 350 43.94 67.64 4.81
CA MET A 350 44.08 66.98 6.12
C MET A 350 45.46 66.35 6.29
N VAL A 351 46.46 66.61 5.36
CA VAL A 351 47.80 66.08 5.47
C VAL A 351 48.51 66.79 6.62
N ASP A 352 49.19 66.03 7.46
CA ASP A 352 49.91 66.48 8.59
C ASP A 352 51.22 67.19 8.05
N GLU A 353 51.41 68.47 8.39
CA GLU A 353 52.52 69.28 7.87
C GLU A 353 53.92 68.75 8.26
N GLU A 354 54.04 67.98 9.37
CA GLU A 354 55.30 67.40 9.84
C GLU A 354 55.73 66.13 9.14
N SER A 355 54.81 65.28 8.69
CA SER A 355 55.11 63.96 8.08
C SER A 355 55.01 63.92 6.56
N GLY A 356 54.39 64.92 5.92
CA GLY A 356 54.23 65.00 4.47
C GLY A 356 53.53 63.87 3.75
N SER A 357 53.05 62.89 4.49
CA SER A 357 52.36 61.75 3.94
C SER A 357 51.19 61.29 4.83
N TRP A 358 50.10 60.97 4.20
CA TRP A 358 48.93 60.31 4.88
C TRP A 358 49.08 58.81 4.90
N THR A 359 49.06 58.25 6.07
CA THR A 359 48.88 56.79 6.22
C THR A 359 47.38 56.46 6.12
N PRO A 360 46.94 55.64 5.18
CA PRO A 360 45.56 55.23 5.15
C PRO A 360 45.16 54.61 6.51
N ARG A 361 44.03 55.06 7.09
CA ARG A 361 43.53 54.51 8.34
C ARG A 361 42.40 53.53 8.06
N THR A 362 42.50 52.38 8.68
CA THR A 362 41.36 51.37 8.72
C THR A 362 40.55 51.73 9.94
N LEU A 363 39.29 52.00 9.70
CA LEU A 363 38.27 52.26 10.75
C LEU A 363 37.22 51.17 10.75
N ASP A 364 36.80 50.74 11.92
CA ASP A 364 35.65 49.84 12.03
C ASP A 364 34.37 50.60 11.67
N LEU A 365 33.53 49.99 10.83
CA LEU A 365 32.25 50.56 10.41
C LEU A 365 31.26 50.48 11.56
N GLU A 366 31.15 51.57 12.33
CA GLU A 366 30.12 51.72 13.36
C GLU A 366 29.00 52.62 12.86
N SER A 367 27.81 52.46 13.43
CA SER A 367 26.67 53.32 13.12
C SER A 367 27.00 54.77 13.46
N GLY A 368 26.89 55.67 12.46
CA GLY A 368 27.16 57.09 12.63
C GLY A 368 28.57 57.51 12.30
N LEU A 369 29.42 56.68 11.70
CA LEU A 369 30.74 57.07 11.19
C LEU A 369 30.60 58.23 10.22
N ARG A 370 31.31 59.32 10.49
CA ARG A 370 31.37 60.53 9.64
C ARG A 370 32.77 60.69 9.05
N LEU A 371 32.81 60.80 7.75
CA LEU A 371 34.05 61.06 7.04
C LEU A 371 34.09 62.51 6.53
N PRO A 372 35.28 63.15 6.46
CA PRO A 372 35.45 64.47 5.89
C PRO A 372 35.03 64.54 4.42
N THR A 373 34.55 65.70 3.99
CA THR A 373 34.19 65.88 2.58
C THR A 373 35.41 65.72 1.68
N GLY A 374 35.31 64.86 0.65
CA GLY A 374 36.41 64.54 -0.26
C GLY A 374 37.25 63.33 0.17
N ALA A 375 36.95 62.68 1.28
CA ALA A 375 37.55 61.40 1.63
C ALA A 375 37.01 60.25 0.72
N SER A 376 37.92 59.37 0.32
CA SER A 376 37.55 58.10 -0.33
C SER A 376 37.70 56.99 0.67
N ALA A 377 36.77 56.02 0.58
CA ALA A 377 36.75 54.85 1.47
C ALA A 377 36.53 53.54 0.68
N THR A 378 37.42 52.58 0.91
CA THR A 378 37.28 51.24 0.45
C THR A 378 36.65 50.41 1.58
N LEU A 379 35.49 49.84 1.35
CA LEU A 379 34.79 49.04 2.34
C LEU A 379 35.24 47.59 2.23
N ASN A 380 35.61 46.98 3.34
CA ASN A 380 35.93 45.56 3.47
C ASN A 380 34.95 44.91 4.44
N PHE A 381 34.31 43.86 3.96
CA PHE A 381 33.41 43.05 4.77
C PHE A 381 33.86 41.61 4.81
N GLN A 382 33.67 40.95 5.94
CA GLN A 382 33.88 39.53 6.09
C GLN A 382 32.62 38.90 6.64
N SER A 383 32.15 37.86 6.00
CA SER A 383 31.00 37.07 6.45
C SER A 383 31.43 35.79 7.20
N ASN A 384 30.58 35.28 8.06
CA ASN A 384 30.80 34.00 8.76
C ASN A 384 30.64 32.78 7.86
N LYS A 385 30.19 32.94 6.61
CA LYS A 385 29.93 31.88 5.63
C LYS A 385 30.23 32.38 4.23
N PRO A 386 30.66 31.53 3.30
CA PRO A 386 30.77 31.84 1.90
C PRO A 386 29.46 32.36 1.31
N LEU A 387 29.54 33.51 0.60
CA LEU A 387 28.40 34.16 -0.02
C LEU A 387 28.41 33.90 -1.53
N SER A 388 27.24 33.66 -2.10
CA SER A 388 27.04 33.62 -3.56
C SER A 388 26.67 34.99 -4.12
N ARG A 389 26.15 35.90 -3.28
CA ARG A 389 25.72 37.22 -3.69
C ARG A 389 25.71 38.18 -2.51
N ALA A 390 26.16 39.42 -2.74
CA ALA A 390 25.99 40.53 -1.81
C ALA A 390 25.59 41.79 -2.58
N TRP A 391 24.93 42.71 -1.91
CA TRP A 391 24.59 44.03 -2.46
C TRP A 391 24.66 45.10 -1.38
N ILE A 392 24.95 46.31 -1.80
CA ILE A 392 24.95 47.49 -0.96
C ILE A 392 23.80 48.38 -1.41
N TYR A 393 22.91 48.71 -0.49
CA TYR A 393 21.79 49.61 -0.72
C TYR A 393 22.07 50.99 -0.11
N ASP A 394 21.99 52.03 -0.94
CA ASP A 394 22.06 53.43 -0.48
C ASP A 394 20.62 53.96 -0.28
N PRO A 395 20.21 54.23 0.99
CA PRO A 395 18.84 54.67 1.27
C PRO A 395 18.58 56.12 0.78
N VAL A 396 19.65 56.92 0.49
CA VAL A 396 19.53 58.31 0.04
C VAL A 396 19.28 58.38 -1.46
N SER A 397 20.14 57.72 -2.23
CA SER A 397 20.01 57.66 -3.69
C SER A 397 19.00 56.65 -4.15
N LYS A 398 18.58 55.73 -3.25
CA LYS A 398 17.77 54.53 -3.55
C LYS A 398 18.43 53.62 -4.60
N ASP A 399 19.75 53.70 -4.71
CA ASP A 399 20.52 52.89 -5.62
C ASP A 399 21.03 51.63 -4.94
N THR A 400 21.13 50.53 -5.72
CA THR A 400 21.62 49.26 -5.25
C THR A 400 22.79 48.82 -6.12
N LYS A 401 23.92 48.57 -5.51
CA LYS A 401 25.09 48.00 -6.19
C LYS A 401 25.26 46.56 -5.82
N VAL A 402 25.29 45.70 -6.83
CA VAL A 402 25.61 44.27 -6.67
C VAL A 402 27.12 44.12 -6.60
N VAL A 403 27.61 43.37 -5.63
CA VAL A 403 29.03 43.01 -5.51
C VAL A 403 29.29 41.79 -6.39
N GLU A 404 30.12 41.93 -7.40
CA GLU A 404 30.50 40.88 -8.34
C GLU A 404 31.70 40.06 -7.83
N GLY A 405 31.85 38.81 -8.29
CA GLY A 405 33.03 37.99 -8.03
C GLY A 405 33.09 37.31 -6.66
N LEU A 406 31.94 37.13 -6.03
CA LEU A 406 31.86 36.48 -4.69
C LEU A 406 31.96 34.97 -4.70
N ASP A 407 31.91 34.29 -5.83
CA ASP A 407 31.90 32.83 -6.04
C ASP A 407 32.31 31.97 -4.83
N GLY A 408 31.51 32.00 -3.76
CA GLY A 408 31.79 31.29 -2.52
C GLY A 408 32.85 31.93 -1.62
N ALA A 409 33.18 33.21 -1.82
CA ALA A 409 34.10 33.96 -0.95
C ALA A 409 33.40 34.47 0.32
N ASP A 410 34.13 34.50 1.44
CA ASP A 410 33.70 35.04 2.73
C ASP A 410 34.17 36.48 2.95
N ASN A 411 35.00 37.02 2.05
CA ASN A 411 35.48 38.41 2.06
C ASN A 411 35.05 39.17 0.80
N PHE A 412 34.60 40.39 0.94
CA PHE A 412 34.15 41.27 -0.15
C PHE A 412 34.22 42.76 0.18
#